data_0b5652856a0129b8efb04396ba44af14
#
_entry.id   0b5652856a0129b8efb04396ba44af14
#
_cell.length_a   1.000
_cell.length_b   1.000
_cell.length_c   1.000
_cell.angle_alpha   90.00
_cell.angle_beta   90.00
_cell.angle_gamma   90.00
#
_symmetry.space_group_name_H-M   'P 1'
#
loop_
_entity.id
_entity.type
_entity.pdbx_description
1 polymer ?
#
loop_
_entity_poly.entity_id
_entity_poly.type
_entity_poly.pdbx_seq_one_letter_code
_entity_poly.pdbx_strand_id
1 'polypeptide(L)'
;MMNYKGYIGKVEYDDENRVFTGSVVNIKTVITFQGSTVDEIEAEFKASVDDYLEWCREDGVEPEKPYSGKFNVRFTPELHQQAAVGARLLGISLNSFVERSVRDELKAIFTARGTVNTAL
;
A
#
# COMPACT_ATOMS: atom_id res chain seq x y z
N MET A 1 0.23 -0.13 -11.36
CA MET A 1 -0.15 1.10 -10.62
C MET A 1 0.99 2.11 -10.67
N MET A 2 0.66 3.39 -10.59
CA MET A 2 1.67 4.43 -10.57
C MET A 2 2.30 4.57 -9.18
N ASN A 3 3.57 4.91 -9.13
CA ASN A 3 4.29 5.17 -7.87
C ASN A 3 5.05 6.49 -7.99
N TYR A 4 4.89 7.35 -6.99
CA TYR A 4 5.60 8.61 -6.93
C TYR A 4 5.92 8.95 -5.47
N LYS A 5 7.18 9.08 -5.13
CA LYS A 5 7.64 9.36 -3.76
C LYS A 5 7.10 8.36 -2.74
N GLY A 6 6.86 7.11 -3.16
CA GLY A 6 6.29 6.06 -2.31
C GLY A 6 4.77 6.04 -2.26
N TYR A 7 4.09 7.04 -2.81
CA TYR A 7 2.62 7.08 -2.87
C TYR A 7 2.16 6.32 -4.11
N ILE A 8 1.14 5.48 -3.95
CA ILE A 8 0.63 4.62 -5.02
C ILE A 8 -0.69 5.15 -5.53
N GLY A 9 -0.75 5.40 -6.84
CA GLY A 9 -1.94 5.86 -7.52
C GLY A 9 -2.62 4.72 -8.28
N LYS A 10 -3.92 4.55 -8.06
CA LYS A 10 -4.78 3.64 -8.81
C LYS A 10 -5.69 4.46 -9.71
N VAL A 11 -5.80 4.04 -10.97
CA VAL A 11 -6.60 4.73 -11.99
C VAL A 11 -7.69 3.81 -12.49
N GLU A 12 -8.88 4.37 -12.68
CA GLU A 12 -10.01 3.71 -13.30
C GLU A 12 -10.56 4.59 -14.42
N TYR A 13 -11.13 3.95 -15.43
CA TYR A 13 -11.79 4.67 -16.52
C TYR A 13 -13.25 4.92 -16.15
N ASP A 14 -13.65 6.18 -16.21
CA ASP A 14 -15.06 6.59 -16.04
C ASP A 14 -15.70 6.67 -17.42
N ASP A 15 -16.48 5.66 -17.76
CA ASP A 15 -17.12 5.54 -19.06
C ASP A 15 -18.18 6.62 -19.31
N GLU A 16 -18.90 7.03 -18.27
CA GLU A 16 -19.96 8.05 -18.40
C GLU A 16 -19.37 9.41 -18.75
N ASN A 17 -18.34 9.82 -18.02
CA ASN A 17 -17.71 11.11 -18.21
C ASN A 17 -16.52 11.08 -19.16
N ARG A 18 -16.14 9.88 -19.60
CA ARG A 18 -15.04 9.64 -20.55
C ARG A 18 -13.72 10.26 -20.08
N VAL A 19 -13.43 10.09 -18.81
CA VAL A 19 -12.19 10.54 -18.18
C VAL A 19 -11.60 9.43 -17.34
N PHE A 20 -10.32 9.52 -17.06
CA PHE A 20 -9.68 8.69 -16.08
C PHE A 20 -9.82 9.34 -14.71
N THR A 21 -10.16 8.57 -13.70
CA THR A 21 -10.18 9.01 -12.30
C THR A 21 -9.22 8.17 -11.50
N GLY A 22 -8.57 8.77 -10.53
CA GLY A 22 -7.61 8.06 -9.72
C GLY A 22 -7.63 8.49 -8.27
N SER A 23 -7.00 7.69 -7.45
CA SER A 23 -6.83 7.98 -6.04
C SER A 23 -5.51 7.40 -5.52
N VAL A 24 -4.98 8.01 -4.48
CA VAL A 24 -3.84 7.47 -3.75
C VAL A 24 -4.37 6.42 -2.78
N VAL A 25 -3.90 5.18 -2.92
CA VAL A 25 -4.54 4.03 -2.26
C VAL A 25 -3.82 3.54 -1.01
N ASN A 26 -2.64 4.05 -0.71
CA ASN A 26 -1.84 3.54 0.40
C ASN A 26 -1.68 4.52 1.58
N ILE A 27 -2.59 5.47 1.70
CA ILE A 27 -2.70 6.36 2.86
C ILE A 27 -4.16 6.52 3.23
N LYS A 28 -4.44 7.06 4.43
CA LYS A 28 -5.81 7.27 4.92
C LYS A 28 -6.44 8.53 4.36
N THR A 29 -5.62 9.56 4.15
CA THR A 29 -6.11 10.81 3.56
C THR A 29 -6.63 10.56 2.15
N VAL A 30 -7.79 11.13 1.84
CA VAL A 30 -8.39 10.98 0.52
C VAL A 30 -7.74 11.98 -0.43
N ILE A 31 -7.00 11.47 -1.40
CA ILE A 31 -6.40 12.28 -2.47
C ILE A 31 -6.88 11.70 -3.79
N THR A 32 -7.57 12.51 -4.57
CA THR A 32 -8.11 12.11 -5.88
C THR A 32 -7.56 13.02 -6.96
N PHE A 33 -7.55 12.51 -8.17
CA PHE A 33 -7.09 13.24 -9.36
C PHE A 33 -7.81 12.69 -10.58
N GLN A 34 -7.82 13.46 -11.67
CA GLN A 34 -8.45 13.01 -12.91
C GLN A 34 -7.71 13.59 -14.12
N GLY A 35 -7.91 12.97 -15.26
CA GLY A 35 -7.36 13.42 -16.53
C GLY A 35 -8.00 12.75 -17.71
N SER A 36 -7.86 13.33 -18.88
CA SER A 36 -8.46 12.82 -20.11
C SER A 36 -7.51 11.96 -20.95
N THR A 37 -6.23 12.03 -20.67
CA THR A 37 -5.18 11.25 -21.36
C THR A 37 -4.28 10.57 -20.35
N VAL A 38 -3.49 9.59 -20.81
CA VAL A 38 -2.51 8.91 -19.97
C VAL A 38 -1.49 9.91 -19.42
N ASP A 39 -0.96 10.77 -20.26
CA ASP A 39 0.02 11.78 -19.81
C ASP A 39 -0.59 12.74 -18.79
N GLU A 40 -1.82 13.16 -19.01
CA GLU A 40 -2.51 14.06 -18.10
C GLU A 40 -2.77 13.40 -16.75
N ILE A 41 -3.28 12.15 -16.72
CA ILE A 41 -3.55 11.48 -15.45
C ILE A 41 -2.27 11.21 -14.66
N GLU A 42 -1.16 10.90 -15.32
CA GLU A 42 0.12 10.74 -14.66
C GLU A 42 0.63 12.06 -14.06
N ALA A 43 0.52 13.16 -14.81
CA ALA A 43 0.91 14.48 -14.33
C ALA A 43 0.04 14.92 -13.16
N GLU A 44 -1.28 14.70 -13.23
CA GLU A 44 -2.21 15.05 -12.16
C GLU A 44 -1.97 14.24 -10.90
N PHE A 45 -1.63 12.97 -11.04
CA PHE A 45 -1.25 12.14 -9.90
C PHE A 45 -0.05 12.74 -9.16
N LYS A 46 1.02 13.05 -9.89
CA LYS A 46 2.24 13.62 -9.29
C LYS A 46 1.98 14.97 -8.65
N ALA A 47 1.20 15.82 -9.33
CA ALA A 47 0.81 17.12 -8.80
C ALA A 47 0.02 17.00 -7.51
N SER A 48 -0.92 16.06 -7.44
CA SER A 48 -1.73 15.81 -6.25
C SER A 48 -0.89 15.38 -5.06
N VAL A 49 0.10 14.52 -5.28
CA VAL A 49 1.03 14.11 -4.23
C VAL A 49 1.87 15.30 -3.76
N ASP A 50 2.42 16.06 -4.68
CA ASP A 50 3.23 17.25 -4.34
C ASP A 50 2.41 18.30 -3.59
N ASP A 51 1.17 18.53 -3.99
CA ASP A 51 0.26 19.46 -3.31
C ASP A 51 -0.03 18.99 -1.87
N TYR A 52 -0.26 17.71 -1.68
CA TYR A 52 -0.46 17.14 -0.35
C TYR A 52 0.77 17.36 0.55
N LEU A 53 1.96 17.08 0.02
CA LEU A 53 3.20 17.25 0.78
C LEU A 53 3.47 18.72 1.11
N GLU A 54 3.16 19.63 0.18
CA GLU A 54 3.28 21.08 0.40
C GLU A 54 2.31 21.55 1.47
N TRP A 55 1.06 21.10 1.42
CA TRP A 55 0.07 21.41 2.43
C TRP A 55 0.51 20.94 3.83
N CYS A 56 1.03 19.73 3.92
CA CYS A 56 1.55 19.20 5.19
C CYS A 56 2.67 20.08 5.74
N ARG A 57 3.56 20.54 4.89
CA ARG A 57 4.67 21.39 5.29
C ARG A 57 4.18 22.76 5.77
N GLU A 58 3.26 23.36 5.07
CA GLU A 58 2.69 24.67 5.43
C GLU A 58 1.95 24.62 6.76
N ASP A 59 1.20 23.57 7.01
CA ASP A 59 0.41 23.41 8.24
C ASP A 59 1.20 22.78 9.38
N GLY A 60 2.47 22.44 9.18
CA GLY A 60 3.28 21.80 10.20
C GLY A 60 2.80 20.40 10.59
N VAL A 61 2.13 19.71 9.65
CA VAL A 61 1.62 18.35 9.83
C VAL A 61 2.58 17.38 9.19
N GLU A 62 2.90 16.30 9.90
CA GLU A 62 3.72 15.23 9.36
C GLU A 62 2.94 14.50 8.27
N PRO A 63 3.46 14.37 7.04
CA PRO A 63 2.75 13.62 6.01
C PRO A 63 2.65 12.14 6.36
N GLU A 64 1.53 11.52 5.99
CA GLU A 64 1.38 10.08 6.14
C GLU A 64 2.43 9.36 5.30
N LYS A 65 3.21 8.50 5.94
CA LYS A 65 4.16 7.64 5.25
C LYS A 65 3.43 6.39 4.81
N PRO A 66 3.48 6.04 3.52
CA PRO A 66 2.90 4.79 3.07
C PRO A 66 3.66 3.64 3.73
N TYR A 67 3.07 3.06 4.74
CA TYR A 67 3.53 1.84 5.40
C TYR A 67 4.98 1.88 5.92
N SER A 68 5.11 2.14 7.20
CA SER A 68 6.41 2.26 7.90
C SER A 68 7.12 0.92 8.11
N GLY A 69 6.44 -0.19 7.93
CA GLY A 69 6.93 -1.50 8.30
C GLY A 69 6.55 -1.92 9.72
N LYS A 70 5.91 -1.04 10.48
CA LYS A 70 5.46 -1.33 11.84
C LYS A 70 3.95 -1.26 11.94
N PHE A 71 3.33 -2.28 12.50
CA PHE A 71 1.91 -2.29 12.80
C PHE A 71 1.63 -3.37 13.84
N ASN A 72 0.49 -3.26 14.50
CA ASN A 72 0.09 -4.20 15.53
C ASN A 72 -0.93 -5.20 14.98
N VAL A 73 -0.73 -6.48 15.30
CA VAL A 73 -1.66 -7.55 14.96
C VAL A 73 -2.21 -8.15 16.25
N ARG A 74 -3.49 -8.39 16.27
CA ARG A 74 -4.14 -9.08 17.40
C ARG A 74 -4.54 -10.49 16.95
N PHE A 75 -3.94 -11.50 17.57
CA PHE A 75 -4.31 -12.89 17.38
C PHE A 75 -5.23 -13.38 18.51
N THR A 76 -5.92 -14.47 18.29
CA THR A 76 -6.49 -15.21 19.42
C THR A 76 -5.36 -15.77 20.26
N PRO A 77 -5.57 -16.02 21.58
CA PRO A 77 -4.54 -16.64 22.42
C PRO A 77 -4.03 -17.97 21.84
N GLU A 78 -4.91 -18.77 21.27
CA GLU A 78 -4.56 -20.06 20.67
C GLU A 78 -3.63 -19.90 19.47
N LEU A 79 -3.95 -18.97 18.57
CA LEU A 79 -3.12 -18.70 17.39
C LEU A 79 -1.77 -18.11 17.80
N HIS A 80 -1.76 -17.20 18.77
CA HIS A 80 -0.52 -16.63 19.29
C HIS A 80 0.40 -17.73 19.82
N GLN A 81 -0.14 -18.66 20.62
CA GLN A 81 0.60 -19.77 21.16
C GLN A 81 1.15 -20.69 20.05
N GLN A 82 0.33 -21.04 19.09
CA GLN A 82 0.74 -21.90 17.97
C GLN A 82 1.85 -21.23 17.14
N ALA A 83 1.73 -19.94 16.87
CA ALA A 83 2.74 -19.20 16.14
C ALA A 83 4.07 -19.15 16.91
N ALA A 84 4.02 -18.91 18.21
CA ALA A 84 5.22 -18.89 19.06
C ALA A 84 5.90 -20.28 19.09
N VAL A 85 5.14 -21.35 19.20
CA VAL A 85 5.67 -22.72 19.15
C VAL A 85 6.28 -23.02 17.78
N GLY A 86 5.58 -22.66 16.72
CA GLY A 86 6.08 -22.84 15.34
C GLY A 86 7.40 -22.14 15.10
N ALA A 87 7.51 -20.88 15.55
CA ALA A 87 8.75 -20.11 15.44
C ALA A 87 9.90 -20.80 16.18
N ARG A 88 9.62 -21.28 17.40
CA ARG A 88 10.62 -21.97 18.21
C ARG A 88 11.09 -23.26 17.56
N LEU A 89 10.19 -24.04 16.98
CA LEU A 89 10.53 -25.27 16.26
C LEU A 89 11.42 -25.00 15.05
N LEU A 90 11.25 -23.86 14.41
CA LEU A 90 12.07 -23.45 13.27
C LEU A 90 13.36 -22.72 13.69
N GLY A 91 13.54 -22.42 14.98
CA GLY A 91 14.70 -21.70 15.46
C GLY A 91 14.73 -20.24 15.05
N ILE A 92 13.59 -19.61 14.82
CA ILE A 92 13.47 -18.20 14.43
C ILE A 92 12.63 -17.42 15.43
N SER A 93 12.70 -16.10 15.39
CA SER A 93 11.86 -15.25 16.23
C SER A 93 10.40 -15.31 15.80
N LEU A 94 9.49 -14.98 16.72
CA LEU A 94 8.08 -14.86 16.38
C LEU A 94 7.85 -13.81 15.29
N ASN A 95 8.56 -12.70 15.37
CA ASN A 95 8.49 -11.66 14.33
C ASN A 95 8.87 -12.21 12.94
N SER A 96 9.98 -12.95 12.87
CA SER A 96 10.44 -13.55 11.61
C SER A 96 9.45 -14.61 11.10
N PHE A 97 8.86 -15.38 12.02
CA PHE A 97 7.84 -16.36 11.67
C PHE A 97 6.61 -15.70 11.03
N VAL A 98 6.11 -14.62 11.63
CA VAL A 98 4.96 -13.89 11.10
C VAL A 98 5.29 -13.26 9.75
N GLU A 99 6.45 -12.63 9.61
CA GLU A 99 6.89 -12.05 8.35
C GLU A 99 6.96 -13.10 7.24
N ARG A 100 7.55 -14.24 7.53
CA ARG A 100 7.66 -15.36 6.59
C ARG A 100 6.28 -15.87 6.16
N SER A 101 5.38 -16.01 7.13
CA SER A 101 4.02 -16.48 6.86
C SER A 101 3.26 -15.51 5.96
N VAL A 102 3.40 -14.21 6.18
CA VAL A 102 2.79 -13.19 5.33
C VAL A 102 3.38 -13.22 3.91
N ARG A 103 4.70 -13.36 3.78
CA ARG A 103 5.35 -13.48 2.47
C ARG A 103 4.83 -14.68 1.69
N ASP A 104 4.70 -15.83 2.35
CA ASP A 104 4.23 -17.05 1.72
C ASP A 104 2.79 -16.91 1.23
N GLU A 105 1.92 -16.30 2.04
CA GLU A 105 0.53 -16.05 1.65
C GLU A 105 0.44 -15.09 0.46
N LEU A 106 1.24 -14.03 0.47
CA LEU A 106 1.27 -13.07 -0.65
C LEU A 106 1.74 -13.72 -1.94
N LYS A 107 2.73 -14.59 -1.88
CA LYS A 107 3.16 -15.36 -3.07
C LYS A 107 2.03 -16.19 -3.63
N ALA A 108 1.28 -16.87 -2.78
CA ALA A 108 0.14 -17.69 -3.19
C ALA A 108 -0.93 -16.84 -3.87
N ILE A 109 -1.27 -15.69 -3.30
CA ILE A 109 -2.28 -14.78 -3.84
C ILE A 109 -1.84 -14.22 -5.19
N PHE A 110 -0.62 -13.70 -5.28
CA PHE A 110 -0.14 -13.07 -6.50
C PHE A 110 0.08 -14.08 -7.62
N THR A 111 0.55 -15.27 -7.30
CA THR A 111 0.69 -16.34 -8.29
C THR A 111 -0.68 -16.78 -8.82
N ALA A 112 -1.66 -16.97 -7.95
CA ALA A 112 -3.01 -17.39 -8.33
C ALA A 112 -3.71 -16.35 -9.22
N ARG A 113 -3.41 -15.06 -9.03
CA ARG A 113 -4.00 -13.97 -9.82
C ARG A 113 -3.17 -13.58 -11.04
N GLY A 114 -2.04 -14.26 -11.28
CA GLY A 114 -1.13 -13.92 -12.36
C GLY A 114 -0.46 -12.56 -12.17
N THR A 115 -0.47 -12.03 -10.95
CA THR A 115 0.13 -10.74 -10.62
C THR A 115 1.44 -10.98 -9.89
N VAL A 116 2.54 -10.60 -10.51
CA VAL A 116 3.83 -10.60 -9.84
C VAL A 116 4.18 -9.14 -9.58
N ASN A 117 3.88 -8.64 -8.41
CA ASN A 117 4.22 -7.29 -8.01
C ASN A 117 5.24 -7.34 -6.89
N THR A 118 6.48 -7.05 -7.24
CA THR A 118 7.59 -7.01 -6.30
C THR A 118 7.78 -5.65 -5.65
N ALA A 119 6.95 -4.68 -6.00
CA ALA A 119 7.06 -3.30 -5.49
C ALA A 119 6.46 -3.13 -4.09
N LEU A 120 5.81 -4.14 -3.58
CA LEU A 120 5.25 -4.09 -2.23
C LEU A 120 6.28 -4.50 -1.17
#